data_e4eaed443debdb9bcdff6ae59b2d0b45
#
_entry.id   e4eaed443debdb9bcdff6ae59b2d0b45
#
_cell.length_a   1.000
_cell.length_b   1.000
_cell.length_c   1.000
_cell.angle_alpha   90.00
_cell.angle_beta   90.00
_cell.angle_gamma   90.00
#
_symmetry.space_group_name_H-M   'P 1'
#
loop_
_entity.id
_entity.type
_entity.pdbx_description
1 polymer ?
#
loop_
_entity_poly.entity_id
_entity_poly.type
_entity_poly.pdbx_seq_one_letter_code
_entity_poly.pdbx_strand_id
1 'polypeptide(L)'
;MFKFLKKLFVTDEPRKKDVPFNDLQRWLEHEMSKHEFKGYVAKYFSKISELKNEINEKNKILETQEIPDKHKNVEARVQNIVVGHRDNYVKEVFRFLENLEVIENPNFVKSIDFNNSLNDMIEELAKRTGKSHEATEHLFGKDVEPIFKSIGELNILVKKFSEDIIKLNIHEILKIQELITELHENEDKKKEFSVLIEESKQEKQKLQSNLEILNKKLTTLNESEELKE
;
A
#
# COMPACT_ATOMS: atom_id res chain seq x y z
N MET A 1 -1.69 -17.61 19.05
CA MET A 1 -1.96 -16.18 18.87
C MET A 1 -3.17 -15.92 17.95
N PHE A 2 -3.46 -16.78 16.96
CA PHE A 2 -4.54 -16.62 15.96
C PHE A 2 -5.97 -17.00 16.41
N LYS A 3 -6.15 -17.70 17.51
CA LYS A 3 -7.51 -18.02 18.03
C LYS A 3 -8.36 -16.80 18.34
N PHE A 4 -7.74 -15.66 18.53
CA PHE A 4 -8.38 -14.42 18.92
C PHE A 4 -8.90 -13.63 17.71
N LEU A 5 -8.12 -13.53 16.62
CA LEU A 5 -8.57 -12.88 15.37
C LEU A 5 -9.76 -13.64 14.74
N LYS A 6 -9.79 -14.98 14.89
CA LYS A 6 -10.98 -15.76 14.53
C LYS A 6 -12.23 -15.34 15.31
N LYS A 7 -12.10 -14.90 16.56
CA LYS A 7 -13.23 -14.41 17.38
C LYS A 7 -13.75 -13.04 16.95
N LEU A 8 -12.94 -12.22 16.29
CA LEU A 8 -13.36 -10.91 15.78
C LEU A 8 -14.26 -11.01 14.55
N PHE A 9 -14.07 -12.05 13.72
CA PHE A 9 -14.74 -12.21 12.43
C PHE A 9 -15.62 -13.46 12.33
N VAL A 10 -15.55 -14.37 13.30
CA VAL A 10 -16.41 -15.56 13.41
C VAL A 10 -17.12 -15.51 14.77
N THR A 11 -18.08 -14.63 14.89
CA THR A 11 -19.16 -14.81 15.88
C THR A 11 -20.18 -15.74 15.27
N ASP A 12 -20.57 -16.78 16.00
CA ASP A 12 -21.49 -17.85 15.57
C ASP A 12 -22.91 -17.40 15.13
N GLU A 13 -23.20 -16.12 15.19
CA GLU A 13 -24.34 -15.47 14.54
C GLU A 13 -23.94 -14.08 14.02
N PRO A 14 -24.19 -13.77 12.73
CA PRO A 14 -23.99 -12.43 12.22
C PRO A 14 -24.98 -11.49 12.89
N ARG A 15 -24.56 -10.84 13.97
CA ARG A 15 -25.32 -9.74 14.54
C ARG A 15 -25.40 -8.63 13.50
N LYS A 16 -26.58 -8.52 12.84
CA LYS A 16 -26.87 -7.38 11.99
C LYS A 16 -26.74 -6.12 12.87
N LYS A 17 -25.73 -5.30 12.55
CA LYS A 17 -25.57 -3.96 13.11
C LYS A 17 -26.09 -3.00 12.05
N ASP A 18 -27.16 -2.31 12.34
CA ASP A 18 -27.62 -1.21 11.51
C ASP A 18 -26.71 0.00 11.79
N VAL A 19 -25.85 0.31 10.83
CA VAL A 19 -24.97 1.48 10.89
C VAL A 19 -25.51 2.51 9.91
N PRO A 20 -25.82 3.75 10.35
CA PRO A 20 -26.23 4.82 9.45
C PRO A 20 -25.19 5.07 8.37
N PHE A 21 -25.65 5.39 7.16
CA PHE A 21 -24.78 5.62 6.00
C PHE A 21 -23.61 6.60 6.30
N ASN A 22 -23.91 7.71 6.93
CA ASN A 22 -22.93 8.74 7.28
C ASN A 22 -21.89 8.29 8.32
N ASP A 23 -22.14 7.21 9.03
CA ASP A 23 -21.27 6.66 10.07
C ASP A 23 -20.49 5.42 9.61
N LEU A 24 -20.76 4.91 8.39
CA LEU A 24 -20.14 3.69 7.87
C LEU A 24 -18.61 3.78 7.84
N GLN A 25 -18.07 4.89 7.33
CA GLN A 25 -16.63 5.11 7.27
C GLN A 25 -16.01 5.10 8.67
N ARG A 26 -16.58 5.88 9.58
CA ARG A 26 -16.09 5.98 10.97
C ARG A 26 -16.23 4.65 11.71
N TRP A 27 -17.32 3.92 11.48
CA TRP A 27 -17.51 2.60 12.06
C TRP A 27 -16.46 1.62 11.56
N LEU A 28 -16.18 1.59 10.26
CA LEU A 28 -15.17 0.71 9.67
C LEU A 28 -13.77 1.05 10.22
N GLU A 29 -13.40 2.33 10.26
CA GLU A 29 -12.16 2.80 10.85
C GLU A 29 -12.02 2.40 12.32
N HIS A 30 -13.11 2.50 13.08
CA HIS A 30 -13.15 2.06 14.48
C HIS A 30 -12.94 0.55 14.60
N GLU A 31 -13.63 -0.27 13.79
CA GLU A 31 -13.43 -1.73 13.79
C GLU A 31 -11.99 -2.11 13.40
N MET A 32 -11.40 -1.42 12.43
CA MET A 32 -10.01 -1.61 12.01
C MET A 32 -8.99 -1.08 13.02
N SER A 33 -9.36 -0.11 13.86
CA SER A 33 -8.46 0.47 14.88
C SER A 33 -8.46 -0.26 16.22
N LYS A 34 -9.20 -1.36 16.36
CA LYS A 34 -9.21 -2.15 17.61
C LYS A 34 -7.79 -2.54 17.99
N HIS A 35 -7.48 -2.36 19.26
CA HIS A 35 -6.13 -2.43 19.87
C HIS A 35 -5.24 -3.59 19.42
N GLU A 36 -5.82 -4.71 19.03
CA GLU A 36 -5.09 -5.92 18.65
C GLU A 36 -4.49 -5.85 17.26
N PHE A 37 -5.16 -5.15 16.36
CA PHE A 37 -4.69 -4.92 15.00
C PHE A 37 -3.50 -3.96 14.99
N LYS A 38 -3.59 -2.87 15.75
CA LYS A 38 -2.47 -1.95 15.99
C LYS A 38 -1.26 -2.67 16.58
N GLY A 39 -1.48 -3.56 17.56
CA GLY A 39 -0.43 -4.35 18.17
C GLY A 39 0.26 -5.33 17.22
N TYR A 40 -0.50 -5.91 16.27
CA TYR A 40 0.05 -6.80 15.25
C TYR A 40 0.93 -6.04 14.25
N VAL A 41 0.42 -4.95 13.69
CA VAL A 41 1.15 -4.09 12.75
C VAL A 41 2.41 -3.49 13.41
N ALA A 42 2.29 -2.99 14.64
CA ALA A 42 3.45 -2.46 15.37
C ALA A 42 4.55 -3.51 15.56
N LYS A 43 4.20 -4.75 15.93
CA LYS A 43 5.16 -5.85 16.05
C LYS A 43 5.80 -6.23 14.71
N TYR A 44 5.04 -6.19 13.63
CA TYR A 44 5.54 -6.44 12.29
C TYR A 44 6.62 -5.43 11.92
N PHE A 45 6.34 -4.13 12.04
CA PHE A 45 7.31 -3.07 11.71
C PHE A 45 8.51 -3.03 12.66
N SER A 46 8.30 -3.30 13.96
CA SER A 46 9.40 -3.43 14.92
C SER A 46 10.37 -4.54 14.50
N LYS A 47 9.86 -5.69 14.07
CA LYS A 47 10.70 -6.81 13.64
C LYS A 47 11.42 -6.52 12.32
N ILE A 48 10.79 -5.79 11.40
CA ILE A 48 11.47 -5.32 10.16
C ILE A 48 12.63 -4.38 10.51
N SER A 49 12.41 -3.43 11.43
CA SER A 49 13.45 -2.49 11.86
C SER A 49 14.62 -3.21 12.53
N GLU A 50 14.34 -4.20 13.37
CA GLU A 50 15.37 -5.05 13.97
C GLU A 50 16.19 -5.77 12.90
N LEU A 51 15.53 -6.45 11.96
CA LEU A 51 16.22 -7.19 10.90
C LEU A 51 16.99 -6.26 9.96
N LYS A 52 16.43 -5.08 9.62
CA LYS A 52 17.13 -4.05 8.85
C LYS A 52 18.46 -3.67 9.51
N ASN A 53 18.43 -3.37 10.80
CA ASN A 53 19.62 -3.00 11.55
C ASN A 53 20.63 -4.17 11.64
N GLU A 54 20.13 -5.37 11.88
CA GLU A 54 20.95 -6.58 11.96
C GLU A 54 21.67 -6.88 10.62
N ILE A 55 20.94 -6.79 9.49
CA ILE A 55 21.51 -6.95 8.14
C ILE A 55 22.57 -5.88 7.89
N ASN A 56 22.28 -4.62 8.25
CA ASN A 56 23.21 -3.51 8.07
C ASN A 56 24.53 -3.72 8.81
N GLU A 57 24.48 -4.09 10.09
CA GLU A 57 25.66 -4.35 10.89
C GLU A 57 26.49 -5.52 10.33
N LYS A 58 25.83 -6.63 9.98
CA LYS A 58 26.51 -7.79 9.39
C LYS A 58 27.15 -7.45 8.02
N ASN A 59 26.46 -6.62 7.22
CA ASN A 59 26.96 -6.21 5.92
C ASN A 59 28.20 -5.31 6.03
N LYS A 60 28.25 -4.42 7.01
CA LYS A 60 29.45 -3.62 7.34
C LYS A 60 30.62 -4.49 7.76
N ILE A 61 30.38 -5.56 8.54
CA ILE A 61 31.42 -6.51 8.91
C ILE A 61 31.99 -7.20 7.66
N LEU A 62 31.13 -7.69 6.78
CA LEU A 62 31.53 -8.34 5.53
C LEU A 62 32.31 -7.39 4.61
N GLU A 63 31.92 -6.11 4.55
CA GLU A 63 32.60 -5.08 3.73
C GLU A 63 34.11 -4.95 4.08
N THR A 64 34.40 -4.98 5.37
CA THR A 64 35.78 -4.76 5.88
C THR A 64 36.55 -6.04 6.13
N GLN A 65 35.91 -7.21 5.94
CA GLN A 65 36.52 -8.49 6.23
C GLN A 65 37.69 -8.81 5.31
N GLU A 66 38.84 -9.15 5.90
CA GLU A 66 39.97 -9.69 5.17
C GLU A 66 39.79 -11.16 4.81
N ILE A 67 40.52 -11.62 3.78
CA ILE A 67 40.50 -13.03 3.41
C ILE A 67 40.99 -13.88 4.60
N PRO A 68 40.20 -14.82 5.10
CA PRO A 68 40.57 -15.67 6.21
C PRO A 68 41.88 -16.41 5.97
N ASP A 69 42.72 -16.59 7.01
CA ASP A 69 44.03 -17.22 6.92
C ASP A 69 44.04 -18.58 6.24
N LYS A 70 42.98 -19.38 6.46
CA LYS A 70 42.79 -20.70 5.81
C LYS A 70 42.70 -20.62 4.28
N HIS A 71 42.43 -19.46 3.72
CA HIS A 71 42.26 -19.23 2.29
C HIS A 71 43.41 -18.38 1.68
N LYS A 72 44.44 -18.00 2.47
CA LYS A 72 45.61 -17.24 1.98
C LYS A 72 46.41 -17.95 0.91
N ASN A 73 46.35 -19.30 0.89
CA ASN A 73 47.03 -20.12 -0.13
C ASN A 73 46.24 -20.26 -1.46
N VAL A 74 45.04 -19.69 -1.54
CA VAL A 74 44.30 -19.67 -2.80
C VAL A 74 44.99 -18.75 -3.80
N GLU A 75 44.98 -19.09 -5.08
CA GLU A 75 45.60 -18.27 -6.13
C GLU A 75 45.07 -16.82 -6.08
N ALA A 76 45.98 -15.85 -6.14
CA ALA A 76 45.64 -14.41 -6.02
C ALA A 76 44.59 -13.95 -7.03
N ARG A 77 44.56 -14.52 -8.22
CA ARG A 77 43.54 -14.24 -9.22
C ARG A 77 42.16 -14.64 -8.75
N VAL A 78 42.00 -15.82 -8.11
CA VAL A 78 40.75 -16.29 -7.56
C VAL A 78 40.31 -15.44 -6.38
N GLN A 79 41.25 -15.09 -5.48
CA GLN A 79 40.98 -14.16 -4.38
C GLN A 79 40.40 -12.84 -4.87
N ASN A 80 41.04 -12.21 -5.89
CA ASN A 80 40.55 -10.94 -6.44
C ASN A 80 39.16 -11.05 -7.08
N ILE A 81 38.82 -12.15 -7.73
CA ILE A 81 37.49 -12.39 -8.30
C ILE A 81 36.48 -12.48 -7.17
N VAL A 82 36.75 -13.24 -6.12
CA VAL A 82 35.81 -13.42 -4.99
C VAL A 82 35.65 -12.11 -4.22
N VAL A 83 36.71 -11.35 -4.01
CA VAL A 83 36.62 -10.01 -3.40
C VAL A 83 35.72 -9.09 -4.23
N GLY A 84 35.87 -9.08 -5.55
CA GLY A 84 34.99 -8.31 -6.43
C GLY A 84 33.51 -8.72 -6.34
N HIS A 85 33.24 -10.01 -6.17
CA HIS A 85 31.88 -10.50 -5.93
C HIS A 85 31.36 -10.10 -4.55
N ARG A 86 32.21 -10.18 -3.49
CA ARG A 86 31.87 -9.69 -2.16
C ARG A 86 31.46 -8.21 -2.19
N ASP A 87 32.27 -7.38 -2.83
CA ASP A 87 32.03 -5.94 -2.90
C ASP A 87 30.72 -5.64 -3.64
N ASN A 88 30.43 -6.38 -4.70
CA ASN A 88 29.15 -6.27 -5.40
C ASN A 88 27.97 -6.72 -4.51
N TYR A 89 28.10 -7.83 -3.80
CA TYR A 89 27.09 -8.30 -2.87
C TYR A 89 26.78 -7.27 -1.77
N VAL A 90 27.83 -6.79 -1.11
CA VAL A 90 27.76 -5.75 -0.07
C VAL A 90 27.05 -4.50 -0.58
N LYS A 91 27.42 -4.02 -1.77
CA LYS A 91 26.81 -2.85 -2.42
C LYS A 91 25.31 -3.03 -2.67
N GLU A 92 24.90 -4.17 -3.22
CA GLU A 92 23.49 -4.43 -3.51
C GLU A 92 22.67 -4.58 -2.22
N VAL A 93 23.23 -5.17 -1.16
CA VAL A 93 22.60 -5.23 0.16
C VAL A 93 22.44 -3.83 0.76
N PHE A 94 23.45 -2.96 0.70
CA PHE A 94 23.30 -1.57 1.16
C PHE A 94 22.21 -0.83 0.39
N ARG A 95 22.19 -0.98 -0.93
CA ARG A 95 21.17 -0.37 -1.78
C ARG A 95 19.75 -0.84 -1.41
N PHE A 96 19.59 -2.12 -1.12
CA PHE A 96 18.33 -2.66 -0.61
C PHE A 96 17.93 -2.00 0.72
N LEU A 97 18.86 -1.89 1.68
CA LEU A 97 18.61 -1.29 2.98
C LEU A 97 18.30 0.21 2.92
N GLU A 98 18.92 0.95 2.00
CA GLU A 98 18.64 2.36 1.76
C GLU A 98 17.22 2.56 1.25
N ASN A 99 16.77 1.70 0.32
CA ASN A 99 15.42 1.77 -0.23
C ASN A 99 14.35 1.22 0.73
N LEU A 100 14.74 0.51 1.79
CA LEU A 100 13.82 0.00 2.80
C LEU A 100 13.47 1.10 3.80
N GLU A 101 12.49 1.93 3.44
CA GLU A 101 11.94 2.97 4.31
C GLU A 101 10.86 2.38 5.22
N VAL A 102 11.13 2.29 6.52
CA VAL A 102 10.17 1.80 7.51
C VAL A 102 9.18 2.91 7.83
N ILE A 103 7.89 2.64 7.61
CA ILE A 103 6.82 3.63 7.79
C ILE A 103 6.60 3.90 9.28
N GLU A 104 6.63 5.17 9.68
CA GLU A 104 6.22 5.61 11.01
C GLU A 104 4.69 5.64 11.12
N ASN A 105 4.14 5.06 12.18
CA ASN A 105 2.70 5.00 12.46
C ASN A 105 1.85 4.46 11.29
N PRO A 106 2.16 3.27 10.77
CA PRO A 106 1.46 2.71 9.64
C PRO A 106 -0.01 2.40 9.98
N ASN A 107 -0.91 2.81 9.10
CA ASN A 107 -2.24 2.25 9.09
C ASN A 107 -2.20 0.89 8.36
N PHE A 108 -3.30 0.15 8.44
CA PHE A 108 -3.34 -1.20 7.92
C PHE A 108 -3.16 -1.28 6.39
N VAL A 109 -3.82 -0.40 5.64
CA VAL A 109 -3.73 -0.34 4.16
C VAL A 109 -2.29 -0.08 3.74
N LYS A 110 -1.66 0.95 4.30
CA LYS A 110 -0.24 1.26 4.05
C LYS A 110 0.69 0.11 4.41
N SER A 111 0.32 -0.71 5.41
CA SER A 111 1.10 -1.88 5.78
C SER A 111 1.05 -2.99 4.74
N ILE A 112 -0.07 -3.16 4.05
CA ILE A 112 -0.22 -4.11 2.94
C ILE A 112 0.61 -3.66 1.74
N ASP A 113 0.49 -2.38 1.35
CA ASP A 113 1.24 -1.82 0.23
C ASP A 113 2.75 -1.92 0.49
N PHE A 114 3.18 -1.57 1.71
CA PHE A 114 4.56 -1.73 2.15
C PHE A 114 5.02 -3.19 2.07
N ASN A 115 4.20 -4.14 2.55
CA ASN A 115 4.56 -5.56 2.53
C ASN A 115 4.72 -6.09 1.10
N ASN A 116 3.84 -5.67 0.18
CA ASN A 116 3.94 -6.04 -1.24
C ASN A 116 5.22 -5.47 -1.86
N SER A 117 5.49 -4.18 -1.64
CA SER A 117 6.71 -3.53 -2.11
C SER A 117 7.97 -4.19 -1.54
N LEU A 118 7.98 -4.54 -0.26
CA LEU A 118 9.11 -5.21 0.39
C LEU A 118 9.32 -6.63 -0.17
N ASN A 119 8.25 -7.36 -0.48
CA ASN A 119 8.36 -8.66 -1.14
C ASN A 119 9.08 -8.52 -2.50
N ASP A 120 8.67 -7.56 -3.32
CA ASP A 120 9.28 -7.30 -4.63
C ASP A 120 10.76 -6.89 -4.49
N MET A 121 11.08 -6.07 -3.51
CA MET A 121 12.47 -5.66 -3.21
C MET A 121 13.35 -6.85 -2.82
N ILE A 122 12.84 -7.79 -2.00
CA ILE A 122 13.57 -9.00 -1.61
C ILE A 122 13.80 -9.91 -2.82
N GLU A 123 12.80 -10.09 -3.67
CA GLU A 123 12.95 -10.88 -4.90
C GLU A 123 13.97 -10.26 -5.87
N GLU A 124 13.96 -8.94 -6.01
CA GLU A 124 14.93 -8.23 -6.83
C GLU A 124 16.35 -8.35 -6.27
N LEU A 125 16.52 -8.21 -4.95
CA LEU A 125 17.79 -8.42 -4.27
C LEU A 125 18.31 -9.83 -4.54
N ALA A 126 17.49 -10.86 -4.39
CA ALA A 126 17.88 -12.24 -4.65
C ALA A 126 18.35 -12.46 -6.10
N LYS A 127 17.66 -11.88 -7.08
CA LYS A 127 18.04 -11.92 -8.51
C LYS A 127 19.38 -11.25 -8.77
N ARG A 128 19.63 -10.09 -8.14
CA ARG A 128 20.85 -9.30 -8.33
C ARG A 128 22.07 -9.89 -7.62
N THR A 129 21.85 -10.53 -6.48
CA THR A 129 22.94 -11.01 -5.60
C THR A 129 23.28 -12.48 -5.75
N GLY A 130 22.45 -13.31 -6.40
CA GLY A 130 22.61 -14.75 -6.43
C GLY A 130 24.01 -15.21 -6.79
N LYS A 131 24.55 -14.75 -7.93
CA LYS A 131 25.91 -15.08 -8.38
C LYS A 131 27.00 -14.55 -7.45
N SER A 132 26.86 -13.32 -6.94
CA SER A 132 27.84 -12.73 -6.05
C SER A 132 27.81 -13.38 -4.67
N HIS A 133 26.65 -13.79 -4.18
CA HIS A 133 26.51 -14.57 -2.96
C HIS A 133 27.27 -15.91 -3.05
N GLU A 134 26.97 -16.72 -4.07
CA GLU A 134 27.65 -18.02 -4.28
C GLU A 134 29.16 -17.87 -4.35
N ALA A 135 29.67 -16.90 -5.12
CA ALA A 135 31.09 -16.67 -5.22
C ALA A 135 31.72 -16.20 -3.89
N THR A 136 31.03 -15.32 -3.15
CA THR A 136 31.50 -14.79 -1.86
C THR A 136 31.57 -15.90 -0.82
N GLU A 137 30.64 -16.85 -0.83
CA GLU A 137 30.58 -17.96 0.12
C GLU A 137 31.86 -18.82 0.12
N HIS A 138 32.56 -18.93 -1.02
CA HIS A 138 33.78 -19.72 -1.12
C HIS A 138 34.90 -19.26 -0.17
N LEU A 139 35.07 -17.96 0.04
CA LEU A 139 36.10 -17.42 0.93
C LEU A 139 35.53 -16.82 2.22
N PHE A 140 34.33 -16.23 2.17
CA PHE A 140 33.69 -15.47 3.25
C PHE A 140 32.42 -16.13 3.79
N GLY A 141 32.24 -17.46 3.64
CA GLY A 141 31.01 -18.15 3.97
C GLY A 141 30.50 -17.88 5.39
N LYS A 142 31.41 -17.79 6.38
CA LYS A 142 31.04 -17.50 7.77
C LYS A 142 30.47 -16.10 7.98
N ASP A 143 30.84 -15.16 7.12
CA ASP A 143 30.48 -13.75 7.25
C ASP A 143 29.26 -13.42 6.37
N VAL A 144 29.10 -14.08 5.22
CA VAL A 144 27.97 -13.88 4.30
C VAL A 144 26.72 -14.66 4.73
N GLU A 145 26.86 -15.87 5.32
CA GLU A 145 25.74 -16.71 5.76
C GLU A 145 24.81 -15.99 6.76
N PRO A 146 25.31 -15.26 7.78
CA PRO A 146 24.45 -14.53 8.70
C PRO A 146 23.60 -13.44 8.05
N ILE A 147 24.11 -12.78 7.00
CA ILE A 147 23.36 -11.79 6.22
C ILE A 147 22.23 -12.47 5.46
N PHE A 148 22.55 -13.56 4.76
CA PHE A 148 21.59 -14.36 4.00
C PHE A 148 20.46 -14.89 4.90
N LYS A 149 20.80 -15.37 6.11
CA LYS A 149 19.79 -15.82 7.10
C LYS A 149 18.85 -14.70 7.51
N SER A 150 19.38 -13.52 7.82
CA SER A 150 18.53 -12.38 8.23
C SER A 150 17.63 -11.88 7.10
N ILE A 151 18.09 -11.91 5.84
CA ILE A 151 17.26 -11.64 4.66
C ILE A 151 16.19 -12.73 4.50
N GLY A 152 16.56 -14.01 4.75
CA GLY A 152 15.61 -15.13 4.78
C GLY A 152 14.52 -14.97 5.84
N GLU A 153 14.89 -14.53 7.06
CA GLU A 153 13.93 -14.22 8.13
C GLU A 153 12.99 -13.08 7.75
N LEU A 154 13.51 -12.03 7.08
CA LEU A 154 12.70 -10.94 6.55
C LEU A 154 11.69 -11.44 5.51
N ASN A 155 12.12 -12.31 4.59
CA ASN A 155 11.24 -12.94 3.60
C ASN A 155 10.13 -13.80 4.26
N ILE A 156 10.48 -14.57 5.28
CA ILE A 156 9.51 -15.37 6.04
C ILE A 156 8.49 -14.46 6.73
N LEU A 157 8.94 -13.34 7.31
CA LEU A 157 8.08 -12.37 7.96
C LEU A 157 7.08 -11.73 6.99
N VAL A 158 7.55 -11.34 5.78
CA VAL A 158 6.73 -10.77 4.70
C VAL A 158 5.67 -11.78 4.23
N LYS A 159 6.07 -13.01 3.94
CA LYS A 159 5.14 -14.08 3.53
C LYS A 159 4.10 -14.38 4.60
N LYS A 160 4.52 -14.45 5.85
CA LYS A 160 3.61 -14.66 6.97
C LYS A 160 2.59 -13.54 7.11
N PHE A 161 3.00 -12.29 6.95
CA PHE A 161 2.07 -11.16 6.95
C PHE A 161 1.03 -11.28 5.84
N SER A 162 1.45 -11.61 4.61
CA SER A 162 0.53 -11.86 3.48
C SER A 162 -0.45 -12.99 3.75
N GLU A 163 0.03 -14.12 4.29
CA GLU A 163 -0.84 -15.25 4.66
C GLU A 163 -1.86 -14.87 5.73
N ASP A 164 -1.44 -14.09 6.72
CA ASP A 164 -2.29 -13.66 7.81
C ASP A 164 -3.38 -12.71 7.31
N ILE A 165 -3.07 -11.82 6.35
CA ILE A 165 -4.03 -10.95 5.66
C ILE A 165 -5.08 -11.77 4.92
N ILE A 166 -4.66 -12.80 4.17
CA ILE A 166 -5.57 -13.69 3.45
C ILE A 166 -6.48 -14.45 4.42
N LYS A 167 -5.92 -15.03 5.49
CA LYS A 167 -6.69 -15.77 6.51
C LYS A 167 -7.73 -14.92 7.25
N LEU A 168 -7.52 -13.63 7.30
CA LEU A 168 -8.40 -12.68 7.98
C LEU A 168 -9.45 -12.07 7.04
N ASN A 169 -9.52 -12.50 5.79
CA ASN A 169 -10.42 -11.94 4.76
C ASN A 169 -10.33 -10.40 4.65
N ILE A 170 -9.15 -9.86 4.89
CA ILE A 170 -8.94 -8.40 4.91
C ILE A 170 -9.17 -7.79 3.53
N HIS A 171 -8.97 -8.55 2.48
CA HIS A 171 -9.34 -8.14 1.12
C HIS A 171 -10.83 -7.75 1.01
N GLU A 172 -11.71 -8.46 1.70
CA GLU A 172 -13.14 -8.12 1.73
C GLU A 172 -13.38 -6.82 2.49
N ILE A 173 -12.65 -6.59 3.59
CA ILE A 173 -12.75 -5.35 4.36
C ILE A 173 -12.26 -4.15 3.54
N LEU A 174 -11.15 -4.29 2.83
CA LEU A 174 -10.63 -3.24 1.94
C LEU A 174 -11.61 -2.93 0.81
N LYS A 175 -12.20 -3.95 0.19
CA LYS A 175 -13.24 -3.78 -0.81
C LYS A 175 -14.48 -3.07 -0.25
N ILE A 176 -14.87 -3.36 0.98
CA ILE A 176 -15.96 -2.64 1.66
C ILE A 176 -15.56 -1.16 1.85
N GLN A 177 -14.32 -0.87 2.20
CA GLN A 177 -13.82 0.50 2.35
C GLN A 177 -13.87 1.27 1.02
N GLU A 178 -13.44 0.65 -0.07
CA GLU A 178 -13.55 1.22 -1.42
C GLU A 178 -15.01 1.52 -1.79
N LEU A 179 -15.90 0.55 -1.59
CA LEU A 179 -17.33 0.72 -1.85
C LEU A 179 -17.97 1.82 -1.01
N ILE A 180 -17.58 1.98 0.25
CA ILE A 180 -18.05 3.08 1.10
C ILE A 180 -17.58 4.43 0.54
N THR A 181 -16.33 4.53 0.09
CA THR A 181 -15.78 5.74 -0.53
C THR A 181 -16.54 6.09 -1.81
N GLU A 182 -16.73 5.13 -2.72
CA GLU A 182 -17.52 5.32 -3.93
C GLU A 182 -18.97 5.74 -3.66
N LEU A 183 -19.59 5.18 -2.61
CA LEU A 183 -20.93 5.55 -2.21
C LEU A 183 -21.01 7.02 -1.76
N HIS A 184 -20.03 7.51 -0.98
CA HIS A 184 -19.99 8.90 -0.55
C HIS A 184 -19.78 9.84 -1.75
N GLU A 185 -18.86 9.52 -2.66
CA GLU A 185 -18.64 10.30 -3.89
C GLU A 185 -19.91 10.37 -4.75
N ASN A 186 -20.62 9.25 -4.90
CA ASN A 186 -21.87 9.21 -5.65
C ASN A 186 -22.99 10.00 -5.00
N GLU A 187 -23.06 10.00 -3.66
CA GLU A 187 -24.01 10.83 -2.91
C GLU A 187 -23.74 12.33 -3.11
N ASP A 188 -22.48 12.73 -3.11
CA ASP A 188 -22.11 14.12 -3.33
C ASP A 188 -22.37 14.56 -4.79
N LYS A 189 -22.05 13.73 -5.78
CA LYS A 189 -22.44 13.94 -7.17
C LYS A 189 -23.96 14.06 -7.35
N LYS A 190 -24.74 13.24 -6.64
CA LYS A 190 -26.20 13.32 -6.66
C LYS A 190 -26.69 14.67 -6.12
N LYS A 191 -26.10 15.20 -5.07
CA LYS A 191 -26.43 16.54 -4.54
C LYS A 191 -26.10 17.63 -5.57
N GLU A 192 -24.90 17.59 -6.17
CA GLU A 192 -24.49 18.53 -7.23
C GLU A 192 -25.47 18.51 -8.41
N PHE A 193 -25.82 17.32 -8.91
CA PHE A 193 -26.78 17.19 -9.99
C PHE A 193 -28.17 17.67 -9.61
N SER A 194 -28.58 17.49 -8.35
CA SER A 194 -29.87 18.01 -7.88
C SER A 194 -29.91 19.55 -7.92
N VAL A 195 -28.83 20.22 -7.57
CA VAL A 195 -28.70 21.70 -7.68
C VAL A 195 -28.73 22.13 -9.15
N LEU A 196 -27.94 21.50 -10.02
CA LEU A 196 -27.91 21.81 -11.46
C LEU A 196 -29.27 21.62 -12.14
N ILE A 197 -30.02 20.56 -11.76
CA ILE A 197 -31.37 20.34 -12.26
C ILE A 197 -32.31 21.45 -11.83
N GLU A 198 -32.21 21.94 -10.59
CA GLU A 198 -33.07 23.02 -10.12
C GLU A 198 -32.73 24.34 -10.79
N GLU A 199 -31.46 24.66 -10.98
CA GLU A 199 -31.01 25.84 -11.72
C GLU A 199 -31.51 25.80 -13.18
N SER A 200 -31.36 24.66 -13.85
CA SER A 200 -31.83 24.46 -15.23
C SER A 200 -33.35 24.57 -15.35
N LYS A 201 -34.12 24.13 -14.35
CA LYS A 201 -35.59 24.35 -14.30
C LYS A 201 -35.95 25.81 -14.18
N GLN A 202 -35.25 26.55 -13.33
CA GLN A 202 -35.48 27.98 -13.15
C GLN A 202 -35.15 28.75 -14.43
N GLU A 203 -34.06 28.43 -15.10
CA GLU A 203 -33.68 29.05 -16.36
C GLU A 203 -34.70 28.75 -17.47
N LYS A 204 -35.15 27.49 -17.57
CA LYS A 204 -36.22 27.10 -18.49
C LYS A 204 -37.51 27.90 -18.25
N GLN A 205 -37.92 28.08 -17.00
CA GLN A 205 -39.09 28.89 -16.68
C GLN A 205 -38.96 30.35 -17.09
N LYS A 206 -37.75 30.97 -16.85
CA LYS A 206 -37.46 32.33 -17.31
C LYS A 206 -37.52 32.43 -18.84
N LEU A 207 -36.93 31.48 -19.54
CA LEU A 207 -36.97 31.49 -21.02
C LEU A 207 -38.39 31.31 -21.54
N GLN A 208 -39.21 30.45 -20.96
CA GLN A 208 -40.62 30.29 -21.32
C GLN A 208 -41.42 31.56 -21.10
N SER A 209 -41.25 32.24 -19.96
CA SER A 209 -41.89 33.53 -19.71
C SER A 209 -41.49 34.61 -20.70
N ASN A 210 -40.20 34.68 -21.02
CA ASN A 210 -39.71 35.65 -22.05
C ASN A 210 -40.28 35.33 -23.43
N LEU A 211 -40.41 34.06 -23.81
CA LEU A 211 -40.98 33.63 -25.05
C LEU A 211 -42.49 34.00 -25.15
N GLU A 212 -43.25 33.87 -24.04
CA GLU A 212 -44.64 34.33 -23.99
C GLU A 212 -44.76 35.86 -24.14
N ILE A 213 -43.87 36.62 -23.53
CA ILE A 213 -43.86 38.10 -23.68
C ILE A 213 -43.51 38.49 -25.10
N LEU A 214 -42.54 37.86 -25.73
CA LEU A 214 -42.17 38.10 -27.15
C LEU A 214 -43.31 37.76 -28.10
N ASN A 215 -43.96 36.62 -27.93
CA ASN A 215 -45.11 36.22 -28.72
C ASN A 215 -46.27 37.24 -28.59
N LYS A 216 -46.59 37.70 -27.39
CA LYS A 216 -47.58 38.78 -27.16
C LYS A 216 -47.22 40.06 -27.93
N LYS A 217 -45.96 40.49 -27.87
CA LYS A 217 -45.50 41.67 -28.61
C LYS A 217 -45.59 41.49 -30.12
N LEU A 218 -45.27 40.32 -30.61
CA LEU A 218 -45.37 39.97 -32.02
C LEU A 218 -46.83 40.04 -32.53
N THR A 219 -47.77 39.45 -31.76
CA THR A 219 -49.19 39.51 -32.05
C THR A 219 -49.70 40.95 -32.11
N THR A 220 -49.33 41.78 -31.09
CA THR A 220 -49.71 43.19 -31.05
C THR A 220 -49.13 44.01 -32.19
N LEU A 221 -47.92 43.70 -32.64
CA LEU A 221 -47.29 44.35 -33.84
C LEU A 221 -48.04 43.97 -35.14
N ASN A 222 -48.35 42.72 -35.32
CA ASN A 222 -49.10 42.22 -36.50
C ASN A 222 -50.50 42.89 -36.55
N GLU A 223 -51.22 42.90 -35.46
CA GLU A 223 -52.53 43.58 -35.35
C GLU A 223 -52.43 45.09 -35.65
N SER A 224 -51.31 45.74 -35.28
CA SER A 224 -51.09 47.16 -35.55
C SER A 224 -50.73 47.48 -37.02
N GLU A 225 -50.13 46.52 -37.75
CA GLU A 225 -49.86 46.63 -39.19
C GLU A 225 -51.11 46.35 -40.03
N GLU A 226 -51.97 45.41 -39.65
CA GLU A 226 -53.26 45.17 -40.30
C GLU A 226 -54.24 46.38 -40.16
N LEU A 227 -54.08 47.22 -39.16
CA LEU A 227 -54.85 48.45 -38.99
C LEU A 227 -54.32 49.65 -39.79
N LYS A 228 -53.25 49.48 -40.57
CA LYS A 228 -52.63 50.55 -41.42
C LYS A 228 -52.86 50.38 -42.90
N GLU A 229 -53.59 49.36 -43.37
CA GLU A 229 -54.17 49.23 -44.70
C GLU A 229 -55.66 49.65 -44.70
#